data_4d7aa65136e679ac84af031dc23c67b5
#
_entry.id   4d7aa65136e679ac84af031dc23c67b5
#
_cell.length_a   1.000
_cell.length_b   1.000
_cell.length_c   1.000
_cell.angle_alpha   90.00
_cell.angle_beta   90.00
_cell.angle_gamma   90.00
#
_symmetry.space_group_name_H-M   'P 1'
#
loop_
_entity.id
_entity.type
_entity.pdbx_description
1 polymer ?
#
loop_
_entity_poly.entity_id
_entity_poly.type
_entity_poly.pdbx_seq_one_letter_code
_entity_poly.pdbx_strand_id
1 'polypeptide(L)'
;DVNPSRGLGDVYKRQLHGGRRVFESRALKDGGFEVIVSGHRKGTGSSRETAPQCERWSGIRIVIAESFAPIHERNNLNLGQLMGNHSMLERLQNGESIPLSEFTSGYDPISRLILESGGILPFAKKLKSGEIELPSNVCEERPMNMVEKMIASKLLSRDESPQFVKPGDAVLAQVDGGYSHEFTTAQVHTFLSEEYGDDYSLPNPSKFAVFEDHLLYATGVDRFSRFEGKIQTLRDMQVSFQVHTGVRDYSAVGGISPGICHQVAREEFIDVGDFIQATDSHTCMGGASNALAYGVGSTEYANLVHNQFSFVNVPESIRFELIGELDPGCTAKDVILHILWKYAANSETLDRSMEFGGPGLASLSMDERATLCNMATECS
;
A
#
# COMPACT_ATOMS: atom_id res chain seq x y z
N ASP A 1 6.11 10.49 17.93
CA ASP A 1 5.57 10.97 16.65
C ASP A 1 6.69 11.35 15.70
N VAL A 2 7.41 10.35 15.19
CA VAL A 2 8.42 10.52 14.13
C VAL A 2 7.75 10.70 12.78
N ASN A 3 6.46 10.34 12.71
CA ASN A 3 5.71 10.38 11.46
C ASN A 3 5.09 11.77 11.24
N PRO A 4 5.61 12.57 10.31
CA PRO A 4 4.96 13.79 9.87
C PRO A 4 3.67 13.52 9.08
N SER A 5 3.47 12.33 8.58
CA SER A 5 2.23 11.90 7.96
C SER A 5 1.18 11.60 9.03
N ARG A 6 0.95 12.47 9.82
CA ARG A 6 -0.22 12.94 10.53
C ARG A 6 -1.41 11.99 10.43
N GLY A 7 -1.27 10.81 11.01
CA GLY A 7 -2.44 10.02 11.34
C GLY A 7 -3.39 10.85 12.21
N LEU A 8 -4.63 10.45 12.26
CA LEU A 8 -5.67 11.14 13.04
C LEU A 8 -5.20 11.48 14.46
N GLY A 9 -4.39 10.64 15.10
CA GLY A 9 -3.81 10.89 16.40
C GLY A 9 -2.99 12.19 16.46
N ASP A 10 -2.30 12.55 15.40
CA ASP A 10 -1.50 13.77 15.32
C ASP A 10 -2.36 15.01 15.05
N VAL A 11 -3.40 14.86 14.23
CA VAL A 11 -4.36 15.95 13.96
C VAL A 11 -5.13 16.29 15.24
N TYR A 12 -5.63 15.30 15.96
CA TYR A 12 -6.34 15.52 17.22
C TYR A 12 -5.46 16.05 18.34
N LYS A 13 -4.19 15.61 18.43
CA LYS A 13 -3.22 16.15 19.38
C LYS A 13 -2.90 17.62 19.15
N ARG A 14 -3.07 18.12 17.91
CA ARG A 14 -2.78 19.50 17.53
C ARG A 14 -4.00 20.38 17.39
N GLN A 15 -5.21 19.81 17.37
CA GLN A 15 -6.41 20.61 17.36
C GLN A 15 -6.52 21.39 18.65
N LEU A 16 -6.49 22.71 18.51
CA LEU A 16 -6.63 23.65 19.62
C LEU A 16 -7.97 24.37 19.45
N HIS A 17 -8.82 24.30 20.45
CA HIS A 17 -9.98 25.16 20.56
C HIS A 17 -9.75 26.16 21.70
N GLY A 18 -9.72 27.46 21.39
CA GLY A 18 -9.39 28.48 22.36
C GLY A 18 -8.00 28.34 23.01
N GLY A 19 -7.00 27.82 22.27
CA GLY A 19 -5.64 27.60 22.76
C GLY A 19 -5.44 26.35 23.63
N ARG A 20 -6.47 25.54 23.84
CA ARG A 20 -6.40 24.28 24.61
C ARG A 20 -6.49 23.08 23.68
N ARG A 21 -5.82 21.97 24.05
CA ARG A 21 -6.01 20.69 23.34
C ARG A 21 -7.47 20.26 23.43
N VAL A 22 -8.04 19.85 22.30
CA VAL A 22 -9.42 19.35 22.26
C VAL A 22 -9.49 17.94 22.84
N PHE A 23 -8.42 17.13 22.63
CA PHE A 23 -8.33 15.77 23.13
C PHE A 23 -6.99 15.53 23.83
N GLU A 24 -7.06 14.90 24.99
CA GLU A 24 -5.89 14.38 25.67
C GLU A 24 -5.35 13.12 24.96
N SER A 25 -4.12 12.74 25.32
CA SER A 25 -3.54 11.50 24.81
C SER A 25 -4.44 10.30 25.18
N ARG A 26 -4.72 9.42 24.22
CA ARG A 26 -5.58 8.24 24.37
C ARG A 26 -7.08 8.53 24.57
N ALA A 27 -7.54 9.77 24.47
CA ALA A 27 -8.96 10.12 24.71
C ALA A 27 -9.95 9.30 23.86
N LEU A 28 -9.61 8.95 22.62
CA LEU A 28 -10.46 8.09 21.78
C LEU A 28 -10.59 6.68 22.36
N LYS A 29 -9.47 6.07 22.73
CA LYS A 29 -9.44 4.72 23.28
C LYS A 29 -10.11 4.66 24.65
N ASP A 30 -9.77 5.60 25.53
CA ASP A 30 -10.23 5.62 26.92
C ASP A 30 -11.70 6.08 27.00
N GLY A 31 -12.19 6.81 25.98
CA GLY A 31 -13.59 7.25 25.86
C GLY A 31 -14.55 6.21 25.30
N GLY A 32 -14.04 5.05 24.82
CA GLY A 32 -14.88 3.97 24.29
C GLY A 32 -15.63 4.33 23.01
N PHE A 33 -15.09 5.22 22.19
CA PHE A 33 -15.70 5.58 20.91
C PHE A 33 -15.54 4.45 19.89
N GLU A 34 -16.64 4.09 19.22
CA GLU A 34 -16.66 3.05 18.19
C GLU A 34 -16.90 3.60 16.78
N VAL A 35 -17.36 4.84 16.66
CA VAL A 35 -17.65 5.48 15.37
C VAL A 35 -16.88 6.80 15.26
N ILE A 36 -16.23 7.02 14.12
CA ILE A 36 -15.64 8.30 13.78
C ILE A 36 -16.34 8.90 12.57
N VAL A 37 -16.63 10.20 12.62
CA VAL A 37 -17.35 10.92 11.56
C VAL A 37 -16.45 11.97 10.96
N SER A 38 -16.34 11.96 9.63
CA SER A 38 -15.66 12.97 8.82
C SER A 38 -16.64 13.68 7.89
N GLY A 39 -16.19 14.77 7.25
CA GLY A 39 -16.98 15.51 6.28
C GLY A 39 -16.99 14.86 4.88
N HIS A 40 -16.70 15.68 3.85
CA HIS A 40 -16.84 15.28 2.44
C HIS A 40 -15.91 14.15 2.01
N ARG A 41 -14.62 14.23 2.37
CA ARG A 41 -13.65 13.21 1.96
C ARG A 41 -12.67 12.91 3.07
N LYS A 42 -12.58 11.63 3.43
CA LYS A 42 -11.66 11.15 4.46
C LYS A 42 -10.43 10.49 3.83
N GLY A 43 -9.27 10.67 4.46
CA GLY A 43 -8.04 10.02 4.06
C GLY A 43 -7.25 10.76 2.99
N THR A 44 -7.46 12.08 2.83
CA THR A 44 -6.77 12.92 1.82
C THR A 44 -5.36 13.34 2.21
N GLY A 45 -4.79 12.74 3.22
CA GLY A 45 -3.43 13.01 3.67
C GLY A 45 -2.40 12.11 3.01
N SER A 46 -1.34 11.80 3.73
CA SER A 46 -0.30 10.86 3.31
C SER A 46 -0.88 9.44 3.14
N SER A 47 -0.32 8.68 2.19
CA SER A 47 -0.68 7.30 1.88
C SER A 47 -0.26 6.26 2.95
N ARG A 48 -0.05 6.66 4.20
CA ARG A 48 0.36 5.77 5.29
C ARG A 48 -0.82 5.05 5.89
N GLU A 49 -0.72 3.73 6.01
CA GLU A 49 -1.73 2.89 6.65
C GLU A 49 -1.89 3.17 8.16
N THR A 50 -0.92 3.83 8.78
CA THR A 50 -1.00 4.22 10.20
C THR A 50 -2.23 5.06 10.54
N ALA A 51 -2.83 5.75 9.58
CA ALA A 51 -4.06 6.52 9.84
C ALA A 51 -5.24 5.61 10.23
N PRO A 52 -5.70 4.66 9.39
CA PRO A 52 -6.76 3.74 9.76
C PRO A 52 -6.35 2.78 10.89
N GLN A 53 -5.07 2.39 10.99
CA GLN A 53 -4.58 1.59 12.12
C GLN A 53 -4.79 2.29 13.46
N CYS A 54 -4.45 3.59 13.56
CA CYS A 54 -4.67 4.37 14.77
C CYS A 54 -6.16 4.41 15.16
N GLU A 55 -7.07 4.50 14.20
CA GLU A 55 -8.51 4.46 14.44
C GLU A 55 -8.91 3.09 14.98
N ARG A 56 -8.57 2.02 14.30
CA ARG A 56 -8.89 0.65 14.71
C ARG A 56 -8.36 0.33 16.12
N TRP A 57 -7.10 0.64 16.40
CA TRP A 57 -6.50 0.39 17.73
C TRP A 57 -7.02 1.32 18.82
N SER A 58 -7.64 2.43 18.46
CA SER A 58 -8.38 3.28 19.39
C SER A 58 -9.80 2.77 19.69
N GLY A 59 -10.22 1.67 19.08
CA GLY A 59 -11.54 1.08 19.27
C GLY A 59 -12.58 1.46 18.21
N ILE A 60 -12.19 2.27 17.21
CA ILE A 60 -13.10 2.66 16.13
C ILE A 60 -13.39 1.46 15.23
N ARG A 61 -14.67 1.15 15.06
CA ARG A 61 -15.17 0.04 14.24
C ARG A 61 -15.79 0.51 12.94
N ILE A 62 -16.40 1.71 12.95
CA ILE A 62 -17.09 2.28 11.80
C ILE A 62 -16.54 3.69 11.53
N VAL A 63 -16.22 3.93 10.27
CA VAL A 63 -15.78 5.23 9.77
C VAL A 63 -16.85 5.79 8.85
N ILE A 64 -17.36 6.99 9.14
CA ILE A 64 -18.40 7.66 8.37
C ILE A 64 -17.82 8.88 7.65
N ALA A 65 -18.06 8.95 6.35
CA ALA A 65 -17.75 10.11 5.50
C ALA A 65 -18.66 10.11 4.27
N GLU A 66 -18.68 11.22 3.53
CA GLU A 66 -19.37 11.26 2.24
C GLU A 66 -18.62 10.43 1.18
N SER A 67 -17.28 10.46 1.24
CA SER A 67 -16.39 9.67 0.39
C SER A 67 -15.06 9.40 1.09
N PHE A 68 -14.29 8.46 0.52
CA PHE A 68 -12.96 8.08 1.01
C PHE A 68 -11.92 8.27 -0.09
N ALA A 69 -10.69 8.60 0.28
CA ALA A 69 -9.57 8.55 -0.66
C ALA A 69 -9.22 7.08 -0.95
N PRO A 70 -8.88 6.70 -2.19
CA PRO A 70 -8.74 5.29 -2.60
C PRO A 70 -7.77 4.49 -1.73
N ILE A 71 -6.57 5.03 -1.44
CA ILE A 71 -5.58 4.36 -0.58
C ILE A 71 -6.10 4.18 0.84
N HIS A 72 -6.81 5.18 1.38
CA HIS A 72 -7.38 5.10 2.73
C HIS A 72 -8.52 4.07 2.79
N GLU A 73 -9.35 4.02 1.77
CA GLU A 73 -10.40 3.01 1.61
C GLU A 73 -9.83 1.61 1.54
N ARG A 74 -8.81 1.39 0.72
CA ARG A 74 -8.08 0.12 0.62
C ARG A 74 -7.49 -0.32 1.96
N ASN A 75 -6.87 0.58 2.67
CA ASN A 75 -6.29 0.28 3.98
C ASN A 75 -7.35 -0.05 5.03
N ASN A 76 -8.50 0.64 5.04
CA ASN A 76 -9.64 0.28 5.89
C ASN A 76 -10.18 -1.11 5.57
N LEU A 77 -10.33 -1.43 4.27
CA LEU A 77 -10.76 -2.73 3.80
C LEU A 77 -9.81 -3.84 4.29
N ASN A 78 -8.51 -3.66 4.12
CA ASN A 78 -7.50 -4.62 4.56
C ASN A 78 -7.49 -4.83 6.08
N LEU A 79 -7.83 -3.80 6.85
CA LEU A 79 -8.00 -3.87 8.30
C LEU A 79 -9.37 -4.39 8.75
N GLY A 80 -10.31 -4.61 7.83
CA GLY A 80 -11.69 -5.01 8.17
C GLY A 80 -12.49 -3.90 8.85
N GLN A 81 -12.16 -2.63 8.62
CA GLN A 81 -12.84 -1.49 9.21
C GLN A 81 -13.99 -1.07 8.31
N LEU A 82 -15.20 -1.00 8.86
CA LEU A 82 -16.42 -0.69 8.10
C LEU A 82 -16.46 0.79 7.73
N MET A 83 -16.83 1.07 6.50
CA MET A 83 -16.99 2.43 5.97
C MET A 83 -18.44 2.67 5.62
N GLY A 84 -18.99 3.78 6.10
CA GLY A 84 -20.38 4.17 5.88
C GLY A 84 -20.51 5.65 5.47
N ASN A 85 -21.73 6.06 5.15
CA ASN A 85 -22.07 7.40 4.75
C ASN A 85 -22.93 8.11 5.81
N HIS A 86 -23.23 9.39 5.60
CA HIS A 86 -24.00 10.19 6.56
C HIS A 86 -25.44 9.71 6.75
N SER A 87 -26.07 9.05 5.76
CA SER A 87 -27.41 8.48 5.96
C SER A 87 -27.40 7.28 6.91
N MET A 88 -26.34 6.49 6.89
CA MET A 88 -26.13 5.43 7.89
C MET A 88 -25.89 6.00 9.29
N LEU A 89 -25.20 7.15 9.39
CA LEU A 89 -25.02 7.83 10.67
C LEU A 89 -26.35 8.23 11.30
N GLU A 90 -27.26 8.82 10.54
CA GLU A 90 -28.61 9.21 11.02
C GLU A 90 -29.38 8.00 11.56
N ARG A 91 -29.33 6.88 10.86
CA ARG A 91 -29.96 5.62 11.28
C ARG A 91 -29.35 5.07 12.58
N LEU A 92 -28.01 5.08 12.70
CA LEU A 92 -27.31 4.68 13.91
C LEU A 92 -27.68 5.59 15.10
N GLN A 93 -27.78 6.90 14.89
CA GLN A 93 -28.21 7.86 15.92
C GLN A 93 -29.66 7.63 16.38
N ASN A 94 -30.51 7.13 15.50
CA ASN A 94 -31.89 6.74 15.82
C ASN A 94 -31.98 5.34 16.49
N GLY A 95 -30.84 4.67 16.71
CA GLY A 95 -30.81 3.35 17.35
C GLY A 95 -31.17 2.20 16.42
N GLU A 96 -31.12 2.41 15.09
CA GLU A 96 -31.35 1.35 14.12
C GLU A 96 -30.15 0.41 14.02
N SER A 97 -30.42 -0.88 13.85
CA SER A 97 -29.41 -1.86 13.48
C SER A 97 -29.20 -1.84 11.97
N ILE A 98 -27.96 -1.66 11.53
CA ILE A 98 -27.59 -1.72 10.10
C ILE A 98 -26.93 -3.06 9.83
N PRO A 99 -27.47 -3.89 8.92
CA PRO A 99 -26.86 -5.16 8.54
C PRO A 99 -25.46 -4.97 7.94
N LEU A 100 -24.54 -5.89 8.19
CA LEU A 100 -23.18 -5.88 7.62
C LEU A 100 -23.23 -5.81 6.08
N SER A 101 -24.20 -6.47 5.46
CA SER A 101 -24.40 -6.47 4.01
C SER A 101 -24.64 -5.08 3.41
N GLU A 102 -25.16 -4.12 4.18
CA GLU A 102 -25.31 -2.74 3.69
C GLU A 102 -23.96 -2.01 3.60
N PHE A 103 -23.03 -2.27 4.53
CA PHE A 103 -21.69 -1.74 4.48
C PHE A 103 -20.85 -2.35 3.34
N THR A 104 -21.19 -3.55 2.89
CA THR A 104 -20.42 -4.29 1.90
C THR A 104 -21.05 -4.29 0.50
N SER A 105 -22.28 -3.79 0.34
CA SER A 105 -23.07 -3.91 -0.90
C SER A 105 -22.47 -3.19 -2.13
N GLY A 106 -21.65 -2.17 -1.93
CA GLY A 106 -21.01 -1.40 -3.01
C GLY A 106 -19.69 -1.98 -3.49
N TYR A 107 -19.15 -3.01 -2.82
CA TYR A 107 -17.86 -3.58 -3.12
C TYR A 107 -17.95 -4.77 -4.08
N ASP A 108 -16.86 -5.00 -4.80
CA ASP A 108 -16.65 -6.22 -5.57
C ASP A 108 -16.70 -7.48 -4.67
N PRO A 109 -16.89 -8.67 -5.24
CA PRO A 109 -17.05 -9.88 -4.44
C PRO A 109 -15.87 -10.21 -3.53
N ILE A 110 -14.62 -9.94 -3.94
CA ILE A 110 -13.42 -10.21 -3.13
C ILE A 110 -13.30 -9.22 -1.98
N SER A 111 -13.44 -7.91 -2.26
CA SER A 111 -13.47 -6.86 -1.24
C SER A 111 -14.54 -7.12 -0.18
N ARG A 112 -15.71 -7.60 -0.61
CA ARG A 112 -16.79 -8.00 0.30
C ARG A 112 -16.36 -9.13 1.22
N LEU A 113 -15.78 -10.20 0.66
CA LEU A 113 -15.29 -11.34 1.45
C LEU A 113 -14.20 -10.93 2.44
N ILE A 114 -13.32 -10.00 2.07
CA ILE A 114 -12.28 -9.45 2.96
C ILE A 114 -12.94 -8.72 4.14
N LEU A 115 -13.88 -7.81 3.89
CA LEU A 115 -14.59 -7.07 4.93
C LEU A 115 -15.41 -7.99 5.85
N GLU A 116 -16.15 -8.93 5.28
CA GLU A 116 -16.97 -9.89 6.02
C GLU A 116 -16.11 -10.87 6.84
N SER A 117 -14.87 -11.08 6.44
CA SER A 117 -13.89 -11.87 7.19
C SER A 117 -13.25 -11.10 8.35
N GLY A 118 -13.37 -9.77 8.38
CA GLY A 118 -12.74 -8.90 9.37
C GLY A 118 -11.35 -8.40 8.96
N GLY A 119 -11.03 -8.44 7.67
CA GLY A 119 -9.79 -7.95 7.06
C GLY A 119 -9.04 -9.01 6.26
N ILE A 120 -7.95 -8.59 5.61
CA ILE A 120 -7.23 -9.43 4.64
C ILE A 120 -6.53 -10.63 5.27
N LEU A 121 -6.00 -10.52 6.49
CA LEU A 121 -5.32 -11.63 7.17
C LEU A 121 -6.30 -12.72 7.61
N PRO A 122 -7.42 -12.42 8.30
CA PRO A 122 -8.46 -13.39 8.57
C PRO A 122 -9.08 -14.01 7.30
N PHE A 123 -9.28 -13.19 6.25
CA PHE A 123 -9.73 -13.67 4.94
C PHE A 123 -8.77 -14.74 4.38
N ALA A 124 -7.46 -14.47 4.40
CA ALA A 124 -6.46 -15.40 3.89
C ALA A 124 -6.44 -16.73 4.66
N LYS A 125 -6.65 -16.70 5.97
CA LYS A 125 -6.79 -17.93 6.78
C LYS A 125 -8.00 -18.75 6.35
N LYS A 126 -9.16 -18.11 6.20
CA LYS A 126 -10.40 -18.77 5.77
C LYS A 126 -10.30 -19.34 4.37
N LEU A 127 -9.60 -18.63 3.47
CA LEU A 127 -9.33 -19.11 2.12
C LEU A 127 -8.43 -20.37 2.14
N LYS A 128 -7.36 -20.35 2.93
CA LYS A 128 -6.44 -21.50 3.07
C LYS A 128 -7.12 -22.72 3.74
N SER A 129 -8.01 -22.50 4.70
CA SER A 129 -8.77 -23.56 5.34
C SER A 129 -9.88 -24.14 4.46
N GLY A 130 -10.21 -23.49 3.34
CA GLY A 130 -11.33 -23.87 2.47
C GLY A 130 -12.71 -23.47 3.02
N GLU A 131 -12.76 -22.62 4.03
CA GLU A 131 -14.00 -22.03 4.55
C GLU A 131 -14.63 -21.02 3.57
N ILE A 132 -13.78 -20.38 2.75
CA ILE A 132 -14.19 -19.46 1.71
C ILE A 132 -13.70 -19.99 0.37
N GLU A 133 -14.59 -19.97 -0.63
CA GLU A 133 -14.26 -20.19 -2.03
C GLU A 133 -14.17 -18.85 -2.78
N LEU A 134 -13.17 -18.72 -3.64
CA LEU A 134 -13.05 -17.54 -4.49
C LEU A 134 -14.14 -17.55 -5.56
N PRO A 135 -14.73 -16.39 -5.87
CA PRO A 135 -15.57 -16.26 -7.04
C PRO A 135 -14.74 -16.57 -8.30
N SER A 136 -15.34 -17.31 -9.23
CA SER A 136 -14.69 -17.57 -10.52
C SER A 136 -14.52 -16.25 -11.29
N ASN A 137 -13.32 -15.97 -11.72
CA ASN A 137 -13.06 -14.90 -12.68
C ASN A 137 -13.42 -15.43 -14.07
N VAL A 138 -14.53 -14.95 -14.63
CA VAL A 138 -14.97 -15.31 -15.99
C VAL A 138 -14.72 -14.10 -16.88
N CYS A 139 -13.57 -14.07 -17.55
CA CYS A 139 -13.27 -13.10 -18.59
C CYS A 139 -13.10 -13.84 -19.92
N GLU A 140 -13.83 -13.41 -20.94
CA GLU A 140 -13.69 -13.96 -22.30
C GLU A 140 -12.33 -13.59 -22.90
N GLU A 141 -11.85 -14.41 -23.85
CA GLU A 141 -10.63 -14.13 -24.59
C GLU A 141 -10.70 -12.75 -25.26
N ARG A 142 -9.67 -11.93 -24.99
CA ARG A 142 -9.56 -10.57 -25.49
C ARG A 142 -8.10 -10.13 -25.61
N PRO A 143 -7.79 -9.15 -26.46
CA PRO A 143 -6.50 -8.47 -26.40
C PRO A 143 -6.28 -7.82 -25.03
N MET A 144 -5.09 -8.02 -24.47
CA MET A 144 -4.68 -7.47 -23.19
C MET A 144 -3.44 -6.59 -23.37
N ASN A 145 -3.37 -5.50 -22.59
CA ASN A 145 -2.15 -4.70 -22.47
C ASN A 145 -1.08 -5.41 -21.61
N MET A 146 0.06 -4.78 -21.39
CA MET A 146 1.18 -5.40 -20.65
C MET A 146 0.77 -5.73 -19.20
N VAL A 147 0.14 -4.79 -18.50
CA VAL A 147 -0.26 -4.94 -17.10
C VAL A 147 -1.32 -6.04 -16.94
N GLU A 148 -2.31 -6.04 -17.81
CA GLU A 148 -3.34 -7.10 -17.83
C GLU A 148 -2.72 -8.48 -18.06
N LYS A 149 -1.74 -8.60 -18.95
CA LYS A 149 -1.00 -9.86 -19.18
C LYS A 149 -0.20 -10.30 -17.96
N MET A 150 0.48 -9.37 -17.30
CA MET A 150 1.23 -9.67 -16.07
C MET A 150 0.31 -10.20 -14.98
N ILE A 151 -0.82 -9.51 -14.72
CA ILE A 151 -1.81 -9.93 -13.73
C ILE A 151 -2.42 -11.28 -14.12
N ALA A 152 -2.86 -11.45 -15.38
CA ALA A 152 -3.47 -12.68 -15.85
C ALA A 152 -2.55 -13.91 -15.70
N SER A 153 -1.24 -13.73 -15.92
CA SER A 153 -0.25 -14.81 -15.78
C SER A 153 -0.01 -15.24 -14.32
N LYS A 154 -0.51 -14.48 -13.37
CA LYS A 154 -0.24 -14.66 -11.92
C LYS A 154 -1.52 -14.88 -11.11
N LEU A 155 -2.66 -15.06 -11.75
CA LEU A 155 -3.92 -15.30 -11.06
C LEU A 155 -3.83 -16.50 -10.12
N LEU A 156 -4.36 -16.36 -8.92
CA LEU A 156 -4.50 -17.44 -7.96
C LEU A 156 -5.73 -18.28 -8.35
N SER A 157 -5.64 -18.95 -9.49
CA SER A 157 -6.70 -19.79 -10.06
C SER A 157 -6.33 -21.27 -9.94
N ARG A 158 -7.37 -22.11 -9.83
CA ARG A 158 -7.22 -23.56 -9.90
C ARG A 158 -7.33 -24.10 -11.35
N ASP A 159 -7.66 -23.24 -12.31
CA ASP A 159 -7.78 -23.62 -13.72
C ASP A 159 -6.45 -23.46 -14.46
N GLU A 160 -6.08 -24.48 -15.23
CA GLU A 160 -4.89 -24.49 -16.09
C GLU A 160 -5.13 -23.78 -17.45
N SER A 161 -6.33 -23.30 -17.72
CA SER A 161 -6.68 -22.60 -18.95
C SER A 161 -6.02 -21.21 -19.01
N PRO A 162 -5.72 -20.67 -20.20
CA PRO A 162 -5.30 -19.31 -20.35
C PRO A 162 -6.30 -18.36 -19.69
N GLN A 163 -5.82 -17.55 -18.76
CA GLN A 163 -6.66 -16.62 -18.03
C GLN A 163 -6.63 -15.25 -18.70
N PHE A 164 -7.79 -14.60 -18.73
CA PHE A 164 -7.92 -13.24 -19.22
C PHE A 164 -8.45 -12.36 -18.10
N VAL A 165 -8.06 -11.10 -18.12
CA VAL A 165 -8.56 -10.05 -17.22
C VAL A 165 -8.88 -8.80 -17.99
N LYS A 166 -9.71 -7.94 -17.41
CA LYS A 166 -10.03 -6.61 -17.93
C LYS A 166 -10.04 -5.57 -16.81
N PRO A 167 -9.90 -4.29 -17.13
CA PRO A 167 -10.02 -3.23 -16.13
C PRO A 167 -11.32 -3.34 -15.33
N GLY A 168 -11.21 -3.19 -14.01
CA GLY A 168 -12.31 -3.33 -13.07
C GLY A 168 -12.53 -4.75 -12.52
N ASP A 169 -11.85 -5.76 -13.06
CA ASP A 169 -11.89 -7.10 -12.46
C ASP A 169 -11.14 -7.08 -11.11
N ALA A 170 -11.76 -7.68 -10.10
CA ALA A 170 -11.16 -7.90 -8.79
C ALA A 170 -10.64 -9.33 -8.70
N VAL A 171 -9.34 -9.48 -8.49
CA VAL A 171 -8.66 -10.78 -8.55
C VAL A 171 -7.64 -10.95 -7.42
N LEU A 172 -7.29 -12.20 -7.12
CA LEU A 172 -6.09 -12.51 -6.34
C LEU A 172 -4.96 -12.93 -7.29
N ALA A 173 -3.82 -12.27 -7.15
CA ALA A 173 -2.64 -12.55 -7.95
C ALA A 173 -1.44 -12.92 -7.08
N GLN A 174 -0.65 -13.90 -7.52
CA GLN A 174 0.59 -14.28 -6.88
C GLN A 174 1.64 -13.19 -7.09
N VAL A 175 2.38 -12.85 -6.02
CA VAL A 175 3.42 -11.82 -6.04
C VAL A 175 4.79 -12.49 -6.17
N ASP A 176 5.67 -11.94 -7.01
CA ASP A 176 7.01 -12.50 -7.23
C ASP A 176 8.00 -12.09 -6.14
N GLY A 177 7.81 -10.91 -5.54
CA GLY A 177 8.67 -10.43 -4.48
C GLY A 177 8.22 -9.10 -3.90
N GLY A 178 8.99 -8.61 -2.93
CA GLY A 178 8.71 -7.34 -2.29
C GLY A 178 9.75 -6.95 -1.25
N TYR A 179 9.58 -5.75 -0.70
CA TYR A 179 10.48 -5.26 0.34
C TYR A 179 9.76 -4.30 1.31
N SER A 180 10.32 -4.23 2.50
CA SER A 180 9.94 -3.25 3.52
C SER A 180 11.16 -2.51 4.03
N HIS A 181 10.95 -1.43 4.76
CA HIS A 181 12.02 -0.62 5.32
C HIS A 181 11.81 -0.44 6.84
N GLU A 182 12.81 0.07 7.54
CA GLU A 182 12.83 0.16 9.01
C GLU A 182 11.63 0.90 9.60
N PHE A 183 10.96 1.73 8.83
CA PHE A 183 9.78 2.44 9.32
C PHE A 183 8.51 1.58 9.35
N THR A 184 8.42 0.56 8.49
CA THR A 184 7.21 -0.27 8.27
C THR A 184 7.39 -1.72 8.69
N THR A 185 8.61 -2.26 8.65
CA THR A 185 8.90 -3.66 8.97
C THR A 185 8.42 -4.06 10.37
N ALA A 186 8.54 -3.14 11.35
CA ALA A 186 8.04 -3.36 12.70
C ALA A 186 6.53 -3.64 12.74
N GLN A 187 5.74 -2.95 11.91
CA GLN A 187 4.31 -3.19 11.81
C GLN A 187 4.01 -4.55 11.19
N VAL A 188 4.72 -4.89 10.12
CA VAL A 188 4.59 -6.19 9.43
C VAL A 188 4.87 -7.34 10.40
N HIS A 189 5.96 -7.23 11.17
CA HIS A 189 6.33 -8.23 12.19
C HIS A 189 5.24 -8.38 13.24
N THR A 190 4.72 -7.27 13.76
CA THR A 190 3.64 -7.27 14.75
C THR A 190 2.38 -7.95 14.21
N PHE A 191 1.95 -7.61 13.00
CA PHE A 191 0.74 -8.20 12.40
C PHE A 191 0.88 -9.70 12.19
N LEU A 192 2.04 -10.16 11.75
CA LEU A 192 2.28 -11.59 11.56
C LEU A 192 2.29 -12.34 12.90
N SER A 193 2.94 -11.80 13.94
CA SER A 193 2.92 -12.39 15.28
C SER A 193 1.51 -12.42 15.88
N GLU A 194 0.76 -11.32 15.78
CA GLU A 194 -0.62 -11.26 16.29
C GLU A 194 -1.55 -12.24 15.58
N GLU A 195 -1.39 -12.41 14.26
CA GLU A 195 -2.30 -13.22 13.46
C GLU A 195 -1.91 -14.71 13.42
N TYR A 196 -0.61 -15.03 13.34
CA TYR A 196 -0.11 -16.39 13.09
C TYR A 196 0.68 -16.97 14.27
N GLY A 197 0.90 -16.18 15.34
CA GLY A 197 1.72 -16.57 16.50
C GLY A 197 3.18 -16.17 16.33
N ASP A 198 3.91 -16.14 17.44
CA ASP A 198 5.32 -15.68 17.47
C ASP A 198 6.30 -16.62 16.73
N ASP A 199 5.87 -17.83 16.40
CA ASP A 199 6.62 -18.85 15.67
C ASP A 199 6.27 -18.95 14.18
N TYR A 200 5.59 -17.92 13.64
CA TYR A 200 5.25 -17.88 12.21
C TYR A 200 6.48 -18.03 11.31
N SER A 201 6.29 -18.56 10.11
CA SER A 201 7.36 -18.68 9.10
C SER A 201 6.89 -18.19 7.75
N LEU A 202 7.84 -17.78 6.91
CA LEU A 202 7.57 -17.36 5.54
C LEU A 202 7.88 -18.50 4.56
N PRO A 203 7.00 -18.81 3.59
CA PRO A 203 7.23 -19.91 2.64
C PRO A 203 8.44 -19.69 1.73
N ASN A 204 8.67 -18.45 1.29
CA ASN A 204 9.74 -18.08 0.35
C ASN A 204 10.45 -16.78 0.79
N PRO A 205 11.22 -16.78 1.89
CA PRO A 205 11.84 -15.57 2.41
C PRO A 205 12.82 -14.90 1.43
N SER A 206 13.47 -15.66 0.57
CA SER A 206 14.42 -15.15 -0.43
C SER A 206 13.80 -14.22 -1.50
N LYS A 207 12.48 -14.21 -1.62
CA LYS A 207 11.74 -13.27 -2.49
C LYS A 207 11.56 -11.90 -1.88
N PHE A 208 11.84 -11.75 -0.60
CA PHE A 208 11.56 -10.53 0.16
C PHE A 208 12.83 -9.96 0.78
N ALA A 209 12.81 -8.66 1.03
CA ALA A 209 13.93 -7.93 1.58
C ALA A 209 13.51 -6.91 2.64
N VAL A 210 14.45 -6.57 3.54
CA VAL A 210 14.34 -5.43 4.44
C VAL A 210 15.45 -4.44 4.14
N PHE A 211 15.11 -3.15 4.23
CA PHE A 211 16.02 -2.03 3.97
C PHE A 211 16.11 -1.09 5.15
N GLU A 212 17.26 -0.44 5.29
CA GLU A 212 17.44 0.66 6.22
C GLU A 212 17.95 1.89 5.45
N ASP A 213 17.01 2.74 5.02
CA ASP A 213 17.31 3.91 4.19
C ASP A 213 16.44 5.15 4.52
N HIS A 214 15.35 4.98 5.28
CA HIS A 214 14.39 6.06 5.57
C HIS A 214 14.73 6.90 6.80
N LEU A 215 15.36 6.33 7.83
CA LEU A 215 15.63 7.01 9.10
C LEU A 215 17.13 7.26 9.38
N LEU A 216 18.01 6.89 8.47
CA LEU A 216 19.46 7.07 8.64
C LEU A 216 19.87 8.52 8.85
N TYR A 217 19.23 9.46 8.14
CA TYR A 217 19.50 10.89 8.25
C TYR A 217 19.21 11.48 9.64
N ALA A 218 18.43 10.79 10.45
CA ALA A 218 18.09 11.22 11.80
C ALA A 218 19.13 10.81 12.85
N THR A 219 20.07 9.93 12.50
CA THR A 219 21.09 9.41 13.40
C THR A 219 22.17 10.46 13.65
N GLY A 220 22.44 10.77 14.93
CA GLY A 220 23.47 11.74 15.32
C GLY A 220 23.12 13.21 15.02
N VAL A 221 21.86 13.52 14.75
CA VAL A 221 21.39 14.88 14.50
C VAL A 221 20.62 15.41 15.71
N ASP A 222 21.14 16.43 16.39
CA ASP A 222 20.62 16.96 17.66
C ASP A 222 19.10 17.22 17.66
N ARG A 223 18.56 17.79 16.60
CA ARG A 223 17.11 18.08 16.49
C ARG A 223 16.24 16.82 16.54
N PHE A 224 16.81 15.64 16.26
CA PHE A 224 16.12 14.35 16.28
C PHE A 224 16.45 13.50 17.49
N SER A 225 17.36 13.93 18.38
CA SER A 225 17.81 13.19 19.58
C SER A 225 16.66 12.68 20.45
N ARG A 226 15.58 13.46 20.57
CA ARG A 226 14.35 13.06 21.29
C ARG A 226 13.64 11.82 20.69
N PHE A 227 14.01 11.42 19.50
CA PHE A 227 13.41 10.27 18.80
C PHE A 227 14.34 9.07 18.70
N GLU A 228 15.61 9.18 19.11
CA GLU A 228 16.61 8.12 18.99
C GLU A 228 16.13 6.78 19.55
N GLY A 229 15.55 6.77 20.76
CA GLY A 229 15.01 5.54 21.34
C GLY A 229 13.90 4.89 20.52
N LYS A 230 13.05 5.69 19.87
CA LYS A 230 11.99 5.15 18.99
C LYS A 230 12.56 4.62 17.68
N ILE A 231 13.53 5.34 17.11
CA ILE A 231 14.22 4.90 15.89
C ILE A 231 14.95 3.59 16.15
N GLN A 232 15.66 3.49 17.28
CA GLN A 232 16.35 2.27 17.67
C GLN A 232 15.36 1.10 17.85
N THR A 233 14.22 1.34 18.50
CA THR A 233 13.17 0.30 18.62
C THR A 233 12.71 -0.22 17.25
N LEU A 234 12.51 0.67 16.26
CA LEU A 234 12.10 0.26 14.90
C LEU A 234 13.20 -0.58 14.22
N ARG A 235 14.47 -0.21 14.38
CA ARG A 235 15.62 -0.98 13.87
C ARG A 235 15.72 -2.35 14.53
N ASP A 236 15.60 -2.39 15.85
CA ASP A 236 15.66 -3.66 16.62
C ASP A 236 14.54 -4.62 16.16
N MET A 237 13.35 -4.09 15.93
CA MET A 237 12.22 -4.89 15.40
C MET A 237 12.47 -5.34 13.96
N GLN A 238 13.10 -4.53 13.10
CA GLN A 238 13.48 -4.97 11.76
C GLN A 238 14.51 -6.09 11.79
N VAL A 239 15.53 -5.96 12.64
CA VAL A 239 16.54 -7.01 12.86
C VAL A 239 15.87 -8.29 13.37
N SER A 240 14.95 -8.15 14.34
CA SER A 240 14.17 -9.29 14.85
C SER A 240 13.38 -9.98 13.73
N PHE A 241 12.68 -9.22 12.91
CA PHE A 241 11.95 -9.75 11.76
C PHE A 241 12.87 -10.47 10.76
N GLN A 242 14.00 -9.85 10.40
CA GLN A 242 14.96 -10.40 9.45
C GLN A 242 15.56 -11.72 9.96
N VAL A 243 16.02 -11.73 11.21
CA VAL A 243 16.59 -12.94 11.85
C VAL A 243 15.55 -14.05 11.97
N HIS A 244 14.30 -13.70 12.33
CA HIS A 244 13.21 -14.64 12.47
C HIS A 244 12.80 -15.28 11.14
N THR A 245 12.75 -14.49 10.07
CA THR A 245 12.20 -14.92 8.77
C THR A 245 13.24 -15.35 7.75
N GLY A 246 14.48 -14.85 7.84
CA GLY A 246 15.53 -15.10 6.88
C GLY A 246 15.35 -14.38 5.53
N VAL A 247 14.59 -13.27 5.48
CA VAL A 247 14.51 -12.41 4.28
C VAL A 247 15.87 -11.77 3.98
N ARG A 248 16.06 -11.30 2.75
CA ARG A 248 17.29 -10.58 2.36
C ARG A 248 17.50 -9.36 3.24
N ASP A 249 18.74 -9.13 3.67
CA ASP A 249 19.10 -8.04 4.57
C ASP A 249 19.90 -6.96 3.84
N TYR A 250 19.27 -5.80 3.72
CA TYR A 250 19.89 -4.56 3.24
C TYR A 250 19.90 -3.49 4.33
N SER A 251 20.04 -3.91 5.59
CA SER A 251 20.20 -3.00 6.73
C SER A 251 21.51 -2.23 6.64
N ALA A 252 21.57 -1.09 7.29
CA ALA A 252 22.78 -0.27 7.33
C ALA A 252 23.86 -0.93 8.20
N VAL A 253 25.07 -0.95 7.71
CA VAL A 253 26.24 -1.42 8.44
C VAL A 253 27.14 -0.24 8.82
N GLY A 254 27.35 -0.03 10.11
CA GLY A 254 28.14 1.10 10.59
C GLY A 254 27.54 2.48 10.25
N GLY A 255 26.21 2.55 10.10
CA GLY A 255 25.51 3.77 9.71
C GLY A 255 25.49 4.06 8.19
N ILE A 256 25.99 3.14 7.38
CA ILE A 256 26.04 3.25 5.91
C ILE A 256 25.01 2.30 5.33
N SER A 257 24.01 2.87 4.62
CA SER A 257 23.04 2.10 3.86
C SER A 257 23.62 1.57 2.55
N PRO A 258 23.18 0.40 2.07
CA PRO A 258 23.52 -0.07 0.72
C PRO A 258 23.02 0.87 -0.39
N GLY A 259 21.99 1.65 -0.12
CA GLY A 259 21.40 2.61 -1.04
C GLY A 259 19.91 2.81 -0.78
N ILE A 260 19.26 3.57 -1.64
CA ILE A 260 17.80 3.76 -1.61
C ILE A 260 17.13 2.44 -1.99
N CYS A 261 16.17 1.99 -1.18
CA CYS A 261 15.53 0.67 -1.33
C CYS A 261 15.01 0.40 -2.75
N HIS A 262 14.39 1.38 -3.39
CA HIS A 262 13.86 1.23 -4.75
C HIS A 262 14.94 1.03 -5.81
N GLN A 263 16.05 1.74 -5.68
CA GLN A 263 17.18 1.63 -6.60
C GLN A 263 17.87 0.27 -6.45
N VAL A 264 18.18 -0.10 -5.21
CA VAL A 264 18.84 -1.38 -4.93
C VAL A 264 17.94 -2.56 -5.34
N ALA A 265 16.64 -2.49 -5.02
CA ALA A 265 15.70 -3.52 -5.41
C ALA A 265 15.64 -3.71 -6.92
N ARG A 266 15.60 -2.61 -7.69
CA ARG A 266 15.60 -2.62 -9.16
C ARG A 266 16.89 -3.23 -9.74
N GLU A 267 18.02 -3.00 -9.11
CA GLU A 267 19.33 -3.47 -9.57
C GLU A 267 19.64 -4.91 -9.17
N GLU A 268 19.09 -5.37 -8.03
CA GLU A 268 19.53 -6.62 -7.40
C GLU A 268 18.53 -7.78 -7.57
N PHE A 269 17.22 -7.52 -7.66
CA PHE A 269 16.24 -8.60 -7.62
C PHE A 269 14.89 -8.36 -8.31
N ILE A 270 14.70 -7.26 -9.03
CA ILE A 270 13.49 -7.05 -9.83
C ILE A 270 13.77 -7.38 -11.27
N ASP A 271 13.12 -8.42 -11.79
CA ASP A 271 13.24 -8.88 -13.16
C ASP A 271 12.06 -8.40 -14.04
N VAL A 272 12.26 -8.53 -15.36
CA VAL A 272 11.23 -8.19 -16.36
C VAL A 272 10.01 -9.09 -16.20
N GLY A 273 8.83 -8.48 -16.09
CA GLY A 273 7.57 -9.20 -15.95
C GLY A 273 7.22 -9.58 -14.52
N ASP A 274 8.03 -9.20 -13.54
CA ASP A 274 7.70 -9.42 -12.13
C ASP A 274 6.51 -8.58 -11.68
N PHE A 275 5.80 -9.11 -10.69
CA PHE A 275 4.84 -8.38 -9.88
C PHE A 275 5.42 -8.15 -8.49
N ILE A 276 5.75 -6.89 -8.20
CA ILE A 276 6.47 -6.47 -6.99
C ILE A 276 5.58 -5.54 -6.16
N GLN A 277 5.48 -5.83 -4.88
CA GLN A 277 4.81 -4.94 -3.92
C GLN A 277 5.71 -4.68 -2.71
N ALA A 278 5.74 -3.43 -2.27
CA ALA A 278 6.53 -3.01 -1.12
C ALA A 278 5.77 -2.01 -0.25
N THR A 279 6.29 -1.71 0.92
CA THR A 279 5.62 -0.84 1.90
C THR A 279 5.85 0.65 1.68
N ASP A 280 6.37 1.04 0.53
CA ASP A 280 6.58 2.43 0.16
C ASP A 280 5.91 2.78 -1.17
N SER A 281 5.41 4.01 -1.28
CA SER A 281 4.66 4.47 -2.45
C SER A 281 5.51 4.55 -3.74
N HIS A 282 6.84 4.75 -3.64
CA HIS A 282 7.74 4.84 -4.78
C HIS A 282 8.22 3.47 -5.30
N THR A 283 7.63 2.38 -4.86
CA THR A 283 7.87 1.02 -5.37
C THR A 283 7.68 0.94 -6.89
N CYS A 284 6.85 1.81 -7.46
CA CYS A 284 6.63 1.92 -8.91
C CYS A 284 7.90 2.18 -9.72
N MET A 285 9.02 2.56 -9.08
CA MET A 285 10.33 2.65 -9.73
C MET A 285 10.75 1.32 -10.40
N GLY A 286 10.28 0.17 -9.89
CA GLY A 286 10.48 -1.14 -10.49
C GLY A 286 9.96 -1.25 -11.93
N GLY A 287 9.04 -0.37 -12.34
CA GLY A 287 8.55 -0.26 -13.71
C GLY A 287 9.65 0.04 -14.73
N ALA A 288 10.77 0.67 -14.32
CA ALA A 288 11.92 0.89 -15.19
C ALA A 288 12.58 -0.43 -15.65
N SER A 289 12.45 -1.51 -14.87
CA SER A 289 12.82 -2.88 -15.24
C SER A 289 11.67 -3.64 -15.94
N ASN A 290 10.61 -2.93 -16.35
CA ASN A 290 9.42 -3.51 -16.95
C ASN A 290 8.69 -4.51 -16.03
N ALA A 291 8.68 -4.25 -14.73
CA ALA A 291 7.88 -4.94 -13.72
C ALA A 291 6.58 -4.19 -13.45
N LEU A 292 5.53 -4.91 -13.04
CA LEU A 292 4.37 -4.31 -12.40
C LEU A 292 4.72 -4.09 -10.92
N ALA A 293 4.88 -2.83 -10.51
CA ALA A 293 5.34 -2.53 -9.17
C ALA A 293 4.57 -1.36 -8.56
N TYR A 294 4.08 -1.52 -7.33
CA TYR A 294 3.42 -0.44 -6.58
C TYR A 294 3.45 -0.66 -5.06
N GLY A 295 3.24 0.42 -4.33
CA GLY A 295 3.23 0.42 -2.87
C GLY A 295 1.93 -0.11 -2.29
N VAL A 296 2.03 -0.82 -1.17
CA VAL A 296 0.89 -1.34 -0.40
C VAL A 296 1.03 -1.02 1.08
N GLY A 297 -0.07 -1.10 1.82
CA GLY A 297 -0.05 -0.94 3.27
C GLY A 297 0.65 -2.10 3.99
N SER A 298 1.08 -1.86 5.23
CA SER A 298 1.82 -2.86 6.02
C SER A 298 1.01 -4.13 6.28
N THR A 299 -0.32 -4.04 6.41
CA THR A 299 -1.20 -5.20 6.59
C THR A 299 -1.29 -6.04 5.32
N GLU A 300 -1.40 -5.39 4.16
CA GLU A 300 -1.39 -6.07 2.88
C GLU A 300 -0.03 -6.71 2.62
N TYR A 301 1.06 -6.00 2.94
CA TYR A 301 2.40 -6.54 2.84
C TYR A 301 2.61 -7.74 3.79
N ALA A 302 2.10 -7.71 5.02
CA ALA A 302 2.11 -8.87 5.91
C ALA A 302 1.39 -10.07 5.29
N ASN A 303 0.23 -9.84 4.64
CA ASN A 303 -0.47 -10.88 3.90
C ASN A 303 0.40 -11.46 2.78
N LEU A 304 0.97 -10.61 1.94
CA LEU A 304 1.71 -11.09 0.77
C LEU A 304 3.00 -11.83 1.12
N VAL A 305 3.74 -11.43 2.15
CA VAL A 305 4.96 -12.16 2.54
C VAL A 305 4.65 -13.53 3.13
N HIS A 306 3.52 -13.68 3.82
CA HIS A 306 3.11 -14.94 4.43
C HIS A 306 2.27 -15.82 3.49
N ASN A 307 1.34 -15.23 2.74
CA ASN A 307 0.37 -15.97 1.92
C ASN A 307 0.73 -15.99 0.43
N GLN A 308 1.71 -15.20 -0.01
CA GLN A 308 2.25 -15.14 -1.37
C GLN A 308 1.28 -14.60 -2.43
N PHE A 309 0.18 -13.99 -2.04
CA PHE A 309 -0.77 -13.35 -2.95
C PHE A 309 -1.20 -11.98 -2.46
N SER A 310 -1.62 -11.16 -3.39
CA SER A 310 -2.26 -9.88 -3.14
C SER A 310 -3.62 -9.79 -3.82
N PHE A 311 -4.49 -8.96 -3.27
CA PHE A 311 -5.74 -8.57 -3.89
C PHE A 311 -5.46 -7.44 -4.89
N VAL A 312 -5.94 -7.59 -6.11
CA VAL A 312 -5.70 -6.65 -7.21
C VAL A 312 -7.03 -6.26 -7.86
N ASN A 313 -7.31 -4.97 -7.92
CA ASN A 313 -8.26 -4.42 -8.87
C ASN A 313 -7.50 -4.12 -10.15
N VAL A 314 -7.83 -4.81 -11.24
CA VAL A 314 -7.15 -4.63 -12.52
C VAL A 314 -7.33 -3.18 -12.99
N PRO A 315 -6.25 -2.38 -13.11
CA PRO A 315 -6.37 -0.97 -13.45
C PRO A 315 -6.61 -0.78 -14.95
N GLU A 316 -7.20 0.36 -15.30
CA GLU A 316 -7.01 0.91 -16.64
C GLU A 316 -5.55 1.30 -16.84
N SER A 317 -5.10 1.35 -18.10
CA SER A 317 -3.76 1.85 -18.43
C SER A 317 -3.86 3.14 -19.23
N ILE A 318 -2.91 4.05 -18.94
CA ILE A 318 -2.64 5.23 -19.78
C ILE A 318 -1.22 5.10 -20.34
N ARG A 319 -1.08 5.23 -21.66
CA ARG A 319 0.21 5.16 -22.32
C ARG A 319 0.69 6.54 -22.75
N PHE A 320 1.88 6.88 -22.33
CA PHE A 320 2.60 8.07 -22.75
C PHE A 320 3.60 7.70 -23.85
N GLU A 321 3.36 8.18 -25.04
CA GLU A 321 4.25 7.97 -26.20
C GLU A 321 5.29 9.08 -26.25
N LEU A 322 6.52 8.75 -25.88
CA LEU A 322 7.66 9.68 -25.90
C LEU A 322 8.26 9.76 -27.29
N ILE A 323 8.36 10.96 -27.83
CA ILE A 323 8.92 11.24 -29.17
C ILE A 323 10.00 12.32 -29.06
N GLY A 324 11.04 12.21 -29.91
CA GLY A 324 12.17 13.15 -29.90
C GLY A 324 13.15 12.88 -28.76
N GLU A 325 13.91 13.90 -28.44
CA GLU A 325 14.97 13.90 -27.41
C GLU A 325 14.75 15.10 -26.49
N LEU A 326 15.35 15.03 -25.28
CA LEU A 326 15.30 16.15 -24.34
C LEU A 326 16.17 17.30 -24.82
N ASP A 327 15.65 18.52 -24.70
CA ASP A 327 16.44 19.72 -24.95
C ASP A 327 17.60 19.85 -23.93
N PRO A 328 18.70 20.49 -24.30
CA PRO A 328 19.82 20.73 -23.38
C PRO A 328 19.34 21.43 -22.09
N GLY A 329 19.67 20.85 -20.96
CA GLY A 329 19.27 21.34 -19.65
C GLY A 329 17.94 20.80 -19.13
N CYS A 330 17.19 20.04 -19.93
CA CYS A 330 16.03 19.27 -19.49
C CYS A 330 16.41 17.85 -19.08
N THR A 331 15.64 17.28 -18.17
CA THR A 331 15.82 15.92 -17.63
C THR A 331 14.50 15.14 -17.67
N ALA A 332 14.55 13.86 -17.42
CA ALA A 332 13.34 13.04 -17.25
C ALA A 332 12.43 13.56 -16.12
N LYS A 333 12.99 14.26 -15.13
CA LYS A 333 12.22 14.91 -14.07
C LYS A 333 11.27 15.98 -14.63
N ASP A 334 11.72 16.74 -15.63
CA ASP A 334 10.88 17.78 -16.27
C ASP A 334 9.73 17.12 -17.05
N VAL A 335 9.99 15.98 -17.69
CA VAL A 335 8.94 15.20 -18.39
C VAL A 335 7.85 14.76 -17.44
N ILE A 336 8.20 14.11 -16.33
CA ILE A 336 7.19 13.62 -15.39
C ILE A 336 6.47 14.76 -14.66
N LEU A 337 7.14 15.87 -14.37
CA LEU A 337 6.51 17.06 -13.83
C LEU A 337 5.51 17.69 -14.83
N HIS A 338 5.81 17.64 -16.13
CA HIS A 338 4.86 18.05 -17.15
C HIS A 338 3.63 17.14 -17.20
N ILE A 339 3.82 15.83 -17.09
CA ILE A 339 2.73 14.85 -17.03
C ILE A 339 1.86 15.10 -15.78
N LEU A 340 2.50 15.31 -14.63
CA LEU A 340 1.82 15.66 -13.38
C LEU A 340 0.93 16.89 -13.54
N TRP A 341 1.52 17.96 -14.08
CA TRP A 341 0.81 19.23 -14.28
C TRP A 341 -0.35 19.11 -15.26
N LYS A 342 -0.17 18.37 -16.35
CA LYS A 342 -1.13 18.36 -17.47
C LYS A 342 -2.25 17.34 -17.28
N TYR A 343 -1.95 16.17 -16.72
CA TYR A 343 -2.88 15.03 -16.65
C TYR A 343 -3.29 14.67 -15.22
N ALA A 344 -2.35 14.64 -14.28
CA ALA A 344 -2.69 14.27 -12.91
C ALA A 344 -3.52 15.35 -12.19
N ALA A 345 -3.26 16.63 -12.48
CA ALA A 345 -4.05 17.74 -11.94
C ALA A 345 -5.55 17.63 -12.24
N ASN A 346 -5.91 16.95 -13.33
CA ASN A 346 -7.29 16.68 -13.73
C ASN A 346 -7.76 15.26 -13.37
N SER A 347 -6.97 14.52 -12.58
CA SER A 347 -7.24 13.13 -12.20
C SER A 347 -7.30 12.12 -13.37
N GLU A 348 -6.71 12.45 -14.52
CA GLU A 348 -6.72 11.56 -15.69
C GLU A 348 -5.84 10.33 -15.50
N THR A 349 -4.85 10.40 -14.62
CA THR A 349 -3.93 9.29 -14.30
C THR A 349 -4.30 8.54 -13.02
N LEU A 350 -5.29 9.05 -12.26
CA LEU A 350 -5.67 8.48 -10.97
C LEU A 350 -6.17 7.04 -11.11
N ASP A 351 -5.66 6.15 -10.26
CA ASP A 351 -5.97 4.70 -10.25
C ASP A 351 -5.68 3.98 -11.58
N ARG A 352 -4.77 4.53 -12.40
CA ARG A 352 -4.35 3.94 -13.67
C ARG A 352 -2.90 3.49 -13.65
N SER A 353 -2.63 2.43 -14.38
CA SER A 353 -1.26 2.04 -14.69
C SER A 353 -0.69 2.98 -15.75
N MET A 354 0.48 3.54 -15.51
CA MET A 354 1.19 4.43 -16.45
C MET A 354 2.21 3.61 -17.25
N GLU A 355 2.03 3.57 -18.57
CA GLU A 355 2.97 2.92 -19.49
C GLU A 355 3.74 3.99 -20.27
N PHE A 356 5.06 3.89 -20.28
CA PHE A 356 5.92 4.75 -21.08
C PHE A 356 6.43 3.99 -22.30
N GLY A 357 6.25 4.56 -23.49
CA GLY A 357 6.63 3.95 -24.76
C GLY A 357 7.16 4.95 -25.76
N GLY A 358 7.42 4.49 -26.99
CA GLY A 358 7.82 5.33 -28.12
C GLY A 358 9.31 5.45 -28.35
N PRO A 359 9.69 6.02 -29.52
CA PRO A 359 11.08 6.10 -29.93
C PRO A 359 11.95 6.98 -29.03
N GLY A 360 11.37 7.97 -28.34
CA GLY A 360 12.08 8.83 -27.40
C GLY A 360 12.68 8.09 -26.20
N LEU A 361 12.16 6.90 -25.84
CA LEU A 361 12.77 6.08 -24.79
C LEU A 361 14.23 5.71 -25.08
N ALA A 362 14.61 5.61 -26.34
CA ALA A 362 15.98 5.24 -26.73
C ALA A 362 17.03 6.28 -26.32
N SER A 363 16.63 7.55 -26.18
CA SER A 363 17.49 8.63 -25.73
C SER A 363 17.65 8.73 -24.21
N LEU A 364 16.76 8.06 -23.44
CA LEU A 364 16.80 8.08 -21.98
C LEU A 364 17.67 6.95 -21.42
N SER A 365 18.56 7.31 -20.52
CA SER A 365 19.29 6.37 -19.69
C SER A 365 18.35 5.55 -18.80
N MET A 366 18.85 4.46 -18.19
CA MET A 366 18.07 3.64 -17.27
C MET A 366 17.65 4.43 -16.03
N ASP A 367 18.50 5.30 -15.53
CA ASP A 367 18.18 6.14 -14.36
C ASP A 367 17.13 7.21 -14.67
N GLU A 368 17.12 7.74 -15.90
CA GLU A 368 16.07 8.64 -16.36
C GLU A 368 14.72 7.93 -16.50
N ARG A 369 14.70 6.69 -17.01
CA ARG A 369 13.50 5.85 -17.03
C ARG A 369 13.03 5.51 -15.61
N ALA A 370 13.97 5.25 -14.70
CA ALA A 370 13.66 5.04 -13.29
C ALA A 370 13.05 6.29 -12.65
N THR A 371 13.52 7.49 -13.02
CA THR A 371 12.93 8.76 -12.57
C THR A 371 11.48 8.92 -13.02
N LEU A 372 11.17 8.59 -14.27
CA LEU A 372 9.78 8.61 -14.78
C LEU A 372 8.89 7.65 -13.97
N CYS A 373 9.31 6.40 -13.80
CA CYS A 373 8.55 5.40 -13.09
C CYS A 373 8.42 5.72 -11.60
N ASN A 374 9.48 6.21 -10.95
CA ASN A 374 9.46 6.60 -9.55
C ASN A 374 8.40 7.65 -9.24
N MET A 375 8.31 8.67 -10.10
CA MET A 375 7.36 9.76 -9.93
C MET A 375 5.93 9.43 -10.38
N ALA A 376 5.67 8.24 -10.91
CA ALA A 376 4.32 7.82 -11.28
C ALA A 376 3.39 7.83 -10.05
N THR A 377 3.89 7.53 -8.85
CA THR A 377 3.12 7.61 -7.60
C THR A 377 2.56 9.00 -7.29
N GLU A 378 3.21 10.06 -7.78
CA GLU A 378 2.73 11.43 -7.60
C GLU A 378 1.63 11.80 -8.61
N CYS A 379 1.50 11.01 -9.67
CA CYS A 379 0.54 11.20 -10.75
C CYS A 379 -0.74 10.40 -10.55
N SER A 380 -0.72 9.36 -9.70
CA SER A 380 -1.76 8.36 -9.55
C SER A 380 -2.44 8.37 -8.19
#